data_ddbd00bad58aee1cabaae56b5aaf7f6e
#
_entry.id   ddbd00bad58aee1cabaae56b5aaf7f6e
#
_cell.length_a   1.000
_cell.length_b   1.000
_cell.length_c   1.000
_cell.angle_alpha   90.00
_cell.angle_beta   90.00
_cell.angle_gamma   90.00
#
_symmetry.space_group_name_H-M   'P 1'
#
loop_
_entity.id
_entity.type
_entity.pdbx_description
1 polymer ?
#
loop_
_entity_poly.entity_id
_entity_poly.type
_entity_poly.pdbx_seq_one_letter_code
_entity_poly.pdbx_strand_id
1 'polypeptide(L)'
;MTTSAPPSPGPRQLHLFISGLVQGVSFRANAQRMAHTLQLTGWVRNLPDGRVELLAQGEEKNLKSLLAWAHHGPAQSRVDHVETHWVEHHAPVEGFHIQ
;
A
#
# COMPACT_ATOMS: atom_id res chain seq x y z
N MET A 1 -15.89 -14.75 -29.80
CA MET A 1 -15.42 -14.22 -29.41
C MET A 1 -15.12 -14.14 -28.51
N THR A 2 -14.73 -14.14 -28.35
CA THR A 2 -14.27 -13.99 -27.43
C THR A 2 -14.10 -13.07 -26.83
N THR A 3 -14.52 -12.81 -26.08
CA THR A 3 -14.09 -11.88 -25.41
C THR A 3 -13.19 -12.12 -24.62
N SER A 4 -12.37 -11.80 -24.91
CA SER A 4 -11.42 -11.67 -24.08
C SER A 4 -11.79 -10.93 -22.94
N ALA A 5 -11.61 -11.44 -21.89
CA ALA A 5 -11.42 -10.72 -20.74
C ALA A 5 -10.56 -9.57 -21.08
N PRO A 6 -10.85 -8.48 -20.55
CA PRO A 6 -9.93 -7.38 -20.69
C PRO A 6 -8.61 -7.89 -20.22
N PRO A 7 -7.59 -7.52 -20.90
CA PRO A 7 -6.28 -7.84 -20.45
C PRO A 7 -6.20 -7.42 -19.01
N SER A 8 -5.66 -8.29 -18.25
CA SER A 8 -5.28 -7.94 -16.95
C SER A 8 -4.66 -6.59 -17.06
N PRO A 9 -5.19 -5.63 -16.38
CA PRO A 9 -4.50 -4.36 -16.38
C PRO A 9 -3.11 -4.63 -15.91
N GLY A 10 -2.20 -3.98 -16.52
CA GLY A 10 -0.84 -4.01 -16.06
C GLY A 10 -0.74 -3.56 -14.63
N PRO A 11 0.43 -3.37 -14.10
CA PRO A 11 0.59 -2.92 -12.73
C PRO A 11 -0.24 -1.69 -12.45
N ARG A 12 -0.85 -1.67 -11.27
CA ARG A 12 -1.66 -0.56 -10.80
C ARG A 12 -0.96 0.11 -9.63
N GLN A 13 -1.50 1.22 -9.21
CA GLN A 13 -0.98 1.93 -8.05
C GLN A 13 -2.09 2.12 -7.03
N LEU A 14 -1.72 1.89 -5.78
CA LEU A 14 -2.57 2.10 -4.63
C LEU A 14 -1.93 3.19 -3.78
N HIS A 15 -2.71 4.18 -3.37
CA HIS A 15 -2.21 5.28 -2.55
C HIS A 15 -3.09 5.37 -1.32
N LEU A 16 -2.48 5.22 -0.14
CA LEU A 16 -3.21 5.14 1.12
C LEU A 16 -2.81 6.26 2.07
N PHE A 17 -3.79 6.77 2.81
CA PHE A 17 -3.55 7.61 3.98
C PHE A 17 -4.19 6.91 5.17
N ILE A 18 -3.38 6.54 6.15
CA ILE A 18 -3.80 5.67 7.25
C ILE A 18 -3.79 6.47 8.54
N SER A 19 -4.93 6.49 9.23
CA SER A 19 -5.12 7.25 10.46
C SER A 19 -5.31 6.33 11.66
N GLY A 20 -4.94 6.82 12.84
CA GLY A 20 -5.05 6.10 14.08
C GLY A 20 -3.75 6.10 14.85
N LEU A 21 -3.52 5.09 15.68
CA LEU A 21 -2.24 4.90 16.36
C LEU A 21 -1.35 4.10 15.40
N VAL A 22 -0.70 4.82 14.49
CA VAL A 22 0.05 4.20 13.38
C VAL A 22 1.50 4.66 13.31
N GLN A 23 1.91 5.67 14.07
CA GLN A 23 3.30 6.08 14.17
C GLN A 23 3.88 5.58 15.50
N GLY A 24 5.17 5.24 15.49
CA GLY A 24 5.84 4.76 16.69
C GLY A 24 5.50 3.32 17.05
N VAL A 25 4.89 2.57 16.13
CA VAL A 25 4.47 1.18 16.37
C VAL A 25 5.00 0.24 15.28
N SER A 26 6.09 0.62 14.63
CA SER A 26 6.75 -0.15 13.57
C SER A 26 5.87 -0.35 12.33
N PHE A 27 4.93 0.55 12.08
CA PHE A 27 4.04 0.43 10.94
C PHE A 27 4.82 0.44 9.63
N ARG A 28 5.74 1.40 9.47
CA ARG A 28 6.50 1.52 8.22
C ARG A 28 7.38 0.30 7.94
N ALA A 29 8.05 -0.22 8.97
CA ALA A 29 8.90 -1.40 8.80
C ALA A 29 8.09 -2.62 8.41
N ASN A 30 6.93 -2.81 9.03
CA ASN A 30 6.06 -3.94 8.70
C ASN A 30 5.43 -3.77 7.32
N ALA A 31 5.09 -2.53 6.94
CA ALA A 31 4.57 -2.27 5.59
C ALA A 31 5.61 -2.63 4.53
N GLN A 32 6.87 -2.25 4.74
CA GLN A 32 7.93 -2.60 3.82
C GLN A 32 8.10 -4.11 3.70
N ARG A 33 8.08 -4.82 4.83
CA ARG A 33 8.21 -6.27 4.83
C ARG A 33 7.05 -6.91 4.06
N MET A 34 5.83 -6.45 4.31
CA MET A 34 4.66 -6.95 3.62
C MET A 34 4.75 -6.69 2.12
N ALA A 35 5.19 -5.48 1.74
CA ALA A 35 5.35 -5.13 0.34
C ALA A 35 6.37 -6.03 -0.36
N HIS A 36 7.50 -6.32 0.30
CA HIS A 36 8.49 -7.22 -0.27
C HIS A 36 7.92 -8.62 -0.46
N THR A 37 7.19 -9.13 0.52
CA THR A 37 6.58 -10.44 0.41
C THR A 37 5.59 -10.50 -0.75
N LEU A 38 4.87 -9.39 -0.98
CA LEU A 38 3.88 -9.31 -2.05
C LEU A 38 4.47 -8.82 -3.38
N GLN A 39 5.79 -8.65 -3.45
CA GLN A 39 6.49 -8.20 -4.65
C GLN A 39 5.98 -6.86 -5.16
N LEU A 40 5.71 -5.94 -4.24
CA LEU A 40 5.25 -4.59 -4.54
C LEU A 40 6.42 -3.60 -4.44
N THR A 41 6.31 -2.52 -5.20
CA THR A 41 7.25 -1.40 -5.12
C THR A 41 6.51 -0.17 -4.60
N GLY A 42 7.26 0.83 -4.16
CA GLY A 42 6.67 2.06 -3.66
C GLY A 42 7.41 2.62 -2.46
N TRP A 43 6.66 3.23 -1.57
CA TRP A 43 7.24 3.84 -0.37
C TRP A 43 6.18 4.02 0.71
N VAL A 44 6.66 4.25 1.93
CA VAL A 44 5.81 4.54 3.08
C VAL A 44 6.49 5.59 3.94
N ARG A 45 5.72 6.55 4.47
CA ARG A 45 6.26 7.62 5.29
C ARG A 45 5.27 8.07 6.35
N ASN A 46 5.79 8.64 7.43
CA ASN A 46 4.96 9.30 8.43
C ASN A 46 4.67 10.73 7.98
N LEU A 47 3.45 11.19 8.22
CA LEU A 47 3.07 12.57 7.96
C LEU A 47 3.08 13.37 9.26
N PRO A 48 3.27 14.70 9.17
CA PRO A 48 3.30 15.54 10.37
C PRO A 48 2.02 15.51 11.20
N ASP A 49 0.89 15.18 10.57
CA ASP A 49 -0.40 15.15 11.26
C ASP A 49 -0.70 13.82 11.95
N GLY A 50 0.27 12.90 11.98
CA GLY A 50 0.12 11.62 12.66
C GLY A 50 -0.28 10.46 11.78
N ARG A 51 -0.67 10.73 10.54
CA ARG A 51 -1.03 9.67 9.60
C ARG A 51 0.22 9.01 9.00
N VAL A 52 0.02 7.85 8.42
CA VAL A 52 1.02 7.20 7.57
C VAL A 52 0.53 7.26 6.14
N GLU A 53 1.40 7.66 5.23
CA GLU A 53 1.11 7.67 3.80
C GLU A 53 1.87 6.54 3.13
N LEU A 54 1.18 5.78 2.29
CA LEU A 54 1.76 4.61 1.63
C LEU A 54 1.37 4.61 0.16
N LEU A 55 2.36 4.41 -0.70
CA LEU A 55 2.14 4.27 -2.13
C LEU A 55 2.74 2.94 -2.56
N ALA A 56 1.96 2.12 -3.25
CA ALA A 56 2.40 0.79 -3.68
C ALA A 56 2.00 0.54 -5.12
N GLN A 57 2.85 -0.16 -5.85
CA GLN A 57 2.64 -0.50 -7.24
C GLN A 57 2.85 -1.99 -7.43
N GLY A 58 2.02 -2.60 -8.25
CA GLY A 58 2.15 -4.00 -8.59
C GLY A 58 0.83 -4.58 -9.07
N GLU A 59 0.72 -5.89 -9.02
CA GLU A 59 -0.50 -6.56 -9.46
C GLU A 59 -1.63 -6.25 -8.50
N GLU A 60 -2.82 -6.11 -9.05
CA GLU A 60 -3.98 -5.71 -8.27
C GLU A 60 -4.25 -6.65 -7.09
N LYS A 61 -4.13 -7.96 -7.31
CA LYS A 61 -4.40 -8.91 -6.22
C LYS A 61 -3.44 -8.72 -5.06
N ASN A 62 -2.18 -8.39 -5.35
CA ASN A 62 -1.18 -8.17 -4.31
C ASN A 62 -1.40 -6.83 -3.61
N LEU A 63 -1.82 -5.82 -4.36
CA LEU A 63 -2.20 -4.53 -3.77
C LEU A 63 -3.40 -4.68 -2.85
N LYS A 64 -4.38 -5.51 -3.22
CA LYS A 64 -5.53 -5.76 -2.35
C LYS A 64 -5.13 -6.47 -1.07
N SER A 65 -4.15 -7.36 -1.13
CA SER A 65 -3.63 -8.02 0.06
C SER A 65 -2.94 -7.01 0.99
N LEU A 66 -2.18 -6.08 0.42
CA LEU A 66 -1.56 -5.02 1.21
C LEU A 66 -2.61 -4.12 1.84
N LEU A 67 -3.65 -3.76 1.08
CA LEU A 67 -4.74 -2.94 1.59
C LEU A 67 -5.45 -3.62 2.76
N ALA A 68 -5.73 -4.91 2.62
CA ALA A 68 -6.36 -5.67 3.71
C ALA A 68 -5.49 -5.65 4.96
N TRP A 69 -4.18 -5.84 4.80
CA TRP A 69 -3.24 -5.76 5.92
C TRP A 69 -3.25 -4.36 6.54
N ALA A 70 -3.29 -3.31 5.71
CA ALA A 70 -3.23 -1.94 6.20
C ALA A 70 -4.41 -1.59 7.10
N HIS A 71 -5.56 -2.21 6.89
CA HIS A 71 -6.71 -2.01 7.76
C HIS A 71 -6.49 -2.53 9.18
N HIS A 72 -5.56 -3.48 9.36
CA HIS A 72 -5.22 -4.03 10.66
C HIS A 72 -3.93 -3.42 11.20
N GLY A 73 -2.91 -3.33 10.36
CA GLY A 73 -1.60 -2.88 10.76
C GLY A 73 -0.90 -3.90 11.66
N PRO A 74 0.29 -3.56 12.17
CA PRO A 74 1.00 -4.42 13.12
C PRO A 74 0.26 -4.51 14.44
N ALA A 75 0.65 -5.49 15.26
CA ALA A 75 -0.08 -5.83 16.48
C ALA A 75 -0.28 -4.68 17.44
N GLN A 76 0.68 -3.75 17.51
CA GLN A 76 0.60 -2.63 18.45
C GLN A 76 -0.08 -1.40 17.87
N SER A 77 -0.53 -1.47 16.63
CA SER A 77 -1.19 -0.34 15.98
C SER A 77 -2.69 -0.39 16.24
N ARG A 78 -3.32 0.77 16.02
CA ARG A 78 -4.79 0.84 15.93
C ARG A 78 -5.10 1.67 14.71
N VAL A 79 -5.72 1.03 13.72
CA VAL A 79 -6.09 1.71 12.49
C VAL A 79 -7.54 2.14 12.59
N ASP A 80 -7.76 3.45 12.55
CA ASP A 80 -9.11 4.02 12.65
C ASP A 80 -9.72 4.22 11.27
N HIS A 81 -8.91 4.57 10.27
CA HIS A 81 -9.42 4.85 8.93
C HIS A 81 -8.30 4.68 7.89
N VAL A 82 -8.67 4.19 6.72
CA VAL A 82 -7.77 4.09 5.57
C VAL A 82 -8.43 4.79 4.40
N GLU A 83 -7.87 5.95 4.01
CA GLU A 83 -8.31 6.62 2.79
C GLU A 83 -7.59 5.98 1.62
N THR A 84 -8.33 5.54 0.62
CA THR A 84 -7.80 4.68 -0.45
C THR A 84 -8.02 5.31 -1.80
N HIS A 85 -6.95 5.39 -2.60
CA HIS A 85 -7.01 5.89 -3.96
C HIS A 85 -6.34 4.89 -4.90
N TRP A 86 -7.06 4.48 -5.94
CA TRP A 86 -6.52 3.62 -6.99
C TRP A 86 -6.16 4.47 -8.20
N VAL A 87 -4.97 4.22 -8.78
CA VAL A 87 -4.48 4.97 -9.93
C VAL A 87 -4.11 3.97 -11.03
N GLU A 88 -4.62 4.22 -12.23
CA GLU A 88 -4.37 3.31 -13.36
C GLU A 88 -3.04 3.56 -14.03
N HIS A 89 -2.66 4.83 -14.19
CA HIS A 89 -1.43 5.21 -14.85
C HIS A 89 -0.51 5.90 -13.87
N HIS A 90 0.75 5.50 -13.84
CA HIS A 90 1.69 6.04 -12.88
C HIS A 90 3.12 5.87 -13.39
N ALA A 91 4.02 6.70 -12.89
CA ALA A 91 5.45 6.51 -13.12
C ALA A 91 5.92 5.37 -12.22
N PRO A 92 6.72 4.43 -12.75
CA PRO A 92 7.18 3.31 -11.92
C PRO A 92 8.14 3.76 -10.83
N VAL A 93 8.04 3.10 -9.69
CA VAL A 93 8.95 3.29 -8.56
C VAL A 93 9.72 1.98 -8.38
N GLU A 94 11.03 2.06 -8.18
CA GLU A 94 11.86 0.88 -7.98
C GLU A 94 12.03 0.62 -6.50
N GLY A 95 11.89 -0.64 -6.10
CA GLY A 95 12.03 -1.04 -4.71
C GLY A 95 10.89 -0.55 -3.83
N PHE A 96 10.97 -0.84 -2.54
CA PHE A 96 10.01 -0.32 -1.57
C PHE A 96 10.80 0.36 -0.44
N HIS A 97 10.56 1.65 -0.25
CA HIS A 97 11.40 2.49 0.60
C HIS A 97 10.65 3.04 1.79
N ILE A 98 11.32 3.09 2.92
CA ILE A 98 10.83 3.82 4.09
C ILE A 98 11.40 5.23 4.00
N GLN A 99 10.52 6.20 4.03
CA GLN A 99 10.92 7.61 4.00
C GLN A 99 10.75 8.25 5.35
#